data_d1aa48796eba15eb74199fb609e7c9d8
#
_entry.id   d1aa48796eba15eb74199fb609e7c9d8
#
_cell.length_a   1.000
_cell.length_b   1.000
_cell.length_c   1.000
_cell.angle_alpha   90.00
_cell.angle_beta   90.00
_cell.angle_gamma   90.00
#
_symmetry.space_group_name_H-M   'P 1'
#
loop_
_entity.id
_entity.type
_entity.pdbx_description
1 polymer ?
#
loop_
_entity_poly.entity_id
_entity_poly.type
_entity_poly.pdbx_seq_one_letter_code
_entity_poly.pdbx_strand_id
1 'polypeptide(L)'
;MKVALIIGHNKRSKGAYSTIVGSEYDYWKRIAEKIKTEIPLMVDVYERKPNQYYTREMFEVLEELNKNDYKFCMELHFNAAASEQANGCECLVYYGNNKAKELATDFMARLQNKFGSKIRTKENTLKEIKVVNGKELTTEKKETTRGLILIQDSKTRG
;
A
#
# COMPACT_ATOMS: atom_id res chain seq x y z
N MET A 1 -12.12 -15.74 -5.88
CA MET A 1 -11.28 -15.19 -4.80
C MET A 1 -10.88 -13.78 -5.23
N LYS A 2 -11.27 -12.75 -4.47
CA LYS A 2 -11.03 -11.35 -4.83
C LYS A 2 -9.95 -10.71 -3.98
N VAL A 3 -9.32 -9.68 -4.51
CA VAL A 3 -8.39 -8.78 -3.81
C VAL A 3 -8.86 -7.34 -3.97
N ALA A 4 -8.52 -6.48 -3.02
CA ALA A 4 -8.79 -5.06 -3.10
C ALA A 4 -7.50 -4.27 -3.30
N LEU A 5 -7.49 -3.37 -4.28
CA LEU A 5 -6.44 -2.37 -4.47
C LEU A 5 -6.99 -1.02 -4.01
N ILE A 6 -6.30 -0.38 -3.10
CA ILE A 6 -6.63 0.95 -2.60
C ILE A 6 -5.63 1.93 -3.20
N ILE A 7 -6.12 2.99 -3.83
CA ILE A 7 -5.26 4.03 -4.39
C ILE A 7 -4.82 4.94 -3.26
N GLY A 8 -3.52 5.03 -3.05
CA GLY A 8 -2.93 5.98 -2.11
C GLY A 8 -3.26 7.42 -2.50
N HIS A 9 -3.51 8.26 -1.51
CA HIS A 9 -3.91 9.66 -1.72
C HIS A 9 -5.32 9.81 -2.34
N ASN A 10 -5.65 11.01 -2.83
CA ASN A 10 -6.92 11.33 -3.47
C ASN A 10 -6.80 12.54 -4.40
N LYS A 11 -7.89 12.92 -5.06
CA LYS A 11 -7.92 14.04 -6.01
C LYS A 11 -7.46 15.38 -5.43
N ARG A 12 -7.67 15.62 -4.14
CA ARG A 12 -7.29 16.86 -3.46
C ARG A 12 -5.83 16.85 -3.01
N SER A 13 -5.36 15.72 -2.54
CA SER A 13 -3.98 15.54 -2.06
C SER A 13 -3.35 14.38 -2.82
N LYS A 14 -2.67 14.72 -3.93
CA LYS A 14 -2.23 13.76 -4.92
C LYS A 14 -0.91 13.04 -4.60
N GLY A 15 -0.32 13.28 -3.42
CA GLY A 15 0.91 12.64 -2.97
C GLY A 15 2.16 13.18 -3.67
N ALA A 16 3.17 12.33 -3.79
CA ALA A 16 4.43 12.65 -4.43
C ALA A 16 4.26 12.89 -5.94
N TYR A 17 5.17 13.67 -6.52
CA TYR A 17 5.16 13.99 -7.95
C TYR A 17 6.47 13.55 -8.61
N SER A 18 6.36 12.93 -9.76
CA SER A 18 7.46 12.58 -10.64
C SER A 18 7.31 13.28 -11.98
N THR A 19 8.38 13.85 -12.50
CA THR A 19 8.39 14.48 -13.84
C THR A 19 8.15 13.48 -14.98
N ILE A 20 8.37 12.18 -14.71
CA ILE A 20 8.24 11.10 -15.71
C ILE A 20 6.82 10.54 -15.73
N VAL A 21 6.21 10.30 -14.56
CA VAL A 21 4.94 9.56 -14.46
C VAL A 21 3.78 10.37 -13.87
N GLY A 22 4.04 11.60 -13.44
CA GLY A 22 3.04 12.50 -12.86
C GLY A 22 2.85 12.30 -11.36
N SER A 23 1.65 12.63 -10.86
CA SER A 23 1.35 12.50 -9.46
C SER A 23 1.13 11.04 -9.05
N GLU A 24 1.43 10.74 -7.81
CA GLU A 24 1.26 9.43 -7.20
C GLU A 24 -0.17 8.90 -7.34
N TYR A 25 -1.16 9.72 -7.01
CA TYR A 25 -2.57 9.37 -7.15
C TYR A 25 -2.96 9.05 -8.59
N ASP A 26 -2.63 9.92 -9.56
CA ASP A 26 -3.01 9.74 -10.96
C ASP A 26 -2.33 8.50 -11.56
N TYR A 27 -1.08 8.25 -11.19
CA TYR A 27 -0.34 7.07 -11.62
C TYR A 27 -0.98 5.78 -11.13
N TRP A 28 -1.19 5.66 -9.80
CA TRP A 28 -1.74 4.44 -9.23
C TRP A 28 -3.19 4.20 -9.61
N LYS A 29 -3.97 5.27 -9.78
CA LYS A 29 -5.32 5.16 -10.31
C LYS A 29 -5.32 4.49 -11.69
N ARG A 30 -4.51 4.99 -12.62
CA ARG A 30 -4.39 4.41 -13.96
C ARG A 30 -3.95 2.95 -13.93
N ILE A 31 -2.97 2.60 -13.10
CA ILE A 31 -2.46 1.22 -12.99
C ILE A 31 -3.52 0.30 -12.39
N ALA A 32 -4.17 0.69 -11.31
CA ALA A 32 -5.20 -0.11 -10.65
C ALA A 32 -6.41 -0.35 -11.56
N GLU A 33 -6.86 0.68 -12.29
CA GLU A 33 -7.94 0.57 -13.28
C GLU A 33 -7.57 -0.36 -14.44
N LYS A 34 -6.32 -0.29 -14.92
CA LYS A 34 -5.82 -1.21 -15.94
C LYS A 34 -5.83 -2.67 -15.44
N ILE A 35 -5.33 -2.92 -14.24
CA ILE A 35 -5.37 -4.26 -13.63
C ILE A 35 -6.82 -4.75 -13.50
N LYS A 36 -7.74 -3.90 -13.04
CA LYS A 36 -9.16 -4.25 -12.94
C LYS A 36 -9.77 -4.59 -14.31
N THR A 37 -9.38 -3.89 -15.36
CA THR A 37 -9.86 -4.17 -16.73
C THR A 37 -9.38 -5.54 -17.22
N GLU A 38 -8.15 -5.93 -16.90
CA GLU A 38 -7.57 -7.21 -17.32
C GLU A 38 -8.14 -8.40 -16.54
N ILE A 39 -8.45 -8.21 -15.26
CA ILE A 39 -8.94 -9.29 -14.36
C ILE A 39 -10.16 -8.83 -13.52
N PRO A 40 -11.27 -8.42 -14.16
CA PRO A 40 -12.39 -7.72 -13.51
C PRO A 40 -13.08 -8.52 -12.39
N LEU A 41 -13.08 -9.85 -12.47
CA LEU A 41 -13.70 -10.72 -11.46
C LEU A 41 -12.81 -10.95 -10.24
N MET A 42 -11.53 -10.58 -10.30
CA MET A 42 -10.56 -10.86 -9.26
C MET A 42 -10.10 -9.63 -8.48
N VAL A 43 -10.34 -8.42 -8.99
CA VAL A 43 -9.84 -7.17 -8.40
C VAL A 43 -10.97 -6.15 -8.26
N ASP A 44 -11.10 -5.58 -7.08
CA ASP A 44 -11.84 -4.34 -6.85
C ASP A 44 -10.87 -3.20 -6.54
N VAL A 45 -11.20 -2.00 -7.02
CA VAL A 45 -10.38 -0.80 -6.84
C VAL A 45 -11.15 0.20 -5.98
N TYR A 46 -10.46 0.75 -4.99
CA TYR A 46 -11.01 1.72 -4.05
C TYR A 46 -10.22 3.02 -4.11
N GLU A 47 -10.95 4.13 -4.07
CA GLU A 47 -10.40 5.48 -3.97
C GLU A 47 -10.87 6.14 -2.67
N ARG A 48 -9.98 6.86 -2.00
CA ARG A 48 -10.36 7.71 -0.88
C ARG A 48 -11.08 8.96 -1.40
N LYS A 49 -12.30 9.18 -0.90
CA LYS A 49 -13.05 10.40 -1.19
C LYS A 49 -12.50 11.55 -0.36
N PRO A 50 -12.17 12.71 -0.96
CA PRO A 50 -11.70 13.86 -0.21
C PRO A 50 -12.66 14.26 0.90
N ASN A 51 -12.17 14.35 2.13
CA ASN A 51 -12.90 14.78 3.31
C ASN A 51 -12.09 15.83 4.08
N GLN A 52 -12.71 16.50 5.05
CA GLN A 52 -12.03 17.47 5.90
C GLN A 52 -10.93 16.84 6.74
N TYR A 53 -11.14 15.58 7.17
CA TYR A 53 -10.22 14.84 8.02
C TYR A 53 -9.72 13.57 7.32
N TYR A 54 -8.40 13.38 7.30
CA TYR A 54 -7.75 12.18 6.75
C TYR A 54 -8.31 10.87 7.35
N THR A 55 -8.50 10.84 8.66
CA THR A 55 -9.07 9.68 9.35
C THR A 55 -10.44 9.31 8.82
N ARG A 56 -11.28 10.30 8.46
CA ARG A 56 -12.60 10.05 7.89
C ARG A 56 -12.51 9.42 6.51
N GLU A 57 -11.58 9.89 5.66
CA GLU A 57 -11.32 9.31 4.35
C GLU A 57 -10.95 7.83 4.46
N MET A 58 -10.12 7.47 5.44
CA MET A 58 -9.72 6.08 5.68
C MET A 58 -10.86 5.22 6.21
N PHE A 59 -11.66 5.74 7.16
CA PHE A 59 -12.81 5.01 7.70
C PHE A 59 -13.85 4.69 6.62
N GLU A 60 -14.16 5.62 5.72
CA GLU A 60 -15.09 5.38 4.62
C GLU A 60 -14.63 4.26 3.70
N VAL A 61 -13.34 4.19 3.37
CA VAL A 61 -12.77 3.07 2.60
C VAL A 61 -12.85 1.76 3.38
N LEU A 62 -12.49 1.77 4.67
CA LEU A 62 -12.55 0.58 5.52
C LEU A 62 -13.99 0.04 5.66
N GLU A 63 -14.98 0.92 5.80
CA GLU A 63 -16.39 0.52 5.83
C GLU A 63 -16.80 -0.20 4.54
N GLU A 64 -16.38 0.30 3.38
CA GLU A 64 -16.67 -0.34 2.09
C GLU A 64 -15.91 -1.68 1.91
N LEU A 65 -14.64 -1.72 2.27
CA LEU A 65 -13.85 -2.96 2.24
C LEU A 65 -14.48 -4.06 3.11
N ASN A 66 -14.98 -3.67 4.28
CA ASN A 66 -15.54 -4.58 5.26
C ASN A 66 -16.90 -5.19 4.86
N LYS A 67 -17.54 -4.69 3.82
CA LYS A 67 -18.77 -5.28 3.24
C LYS A 67 -18.46 -6.49 2.34
N ASN A 68 -17.19 -6.71 2.00
CA ASN A 68 -16.75 -7.74 1.08
C ASN A 68 -15.73 -8.68 1.73
N ASP A 69 -15.64 -9.91 1.22
CA ASP A 69 -14.63 -10.89 1.65
C ASP A 69 -13.46 -10.88 0.66
N TYR A 70 -12.43 -10.12 0.98
CA TYR A 70 -11.19 -10.09 0.21
C TYR A 70 -10.14 -11.03 0.81
N LYS A 71 -9.36 -11.68 -0.06
CA LYS A 71 -8.21 -12.47 0.38
C LYS A 71 -7.14 -11.59 1.00
N PHE A 72 -6.93 -10.41 0.41
CA PHE A 72 -6.09 -9.35 0.96
C PHE A 72 -6.48 -8.00 0.35
N CYS A 73 -6.08 -6.95 1.04
CA CYS A 73 -6.18 -5.57 0.59
C CYS A 73 -4.77 -4.99 0.49
N MET A 74 -4.51 -4.19 -0.54
CA MET A 74 -3.21 -3.55 -0.76
C MET A 74 -3.42 -2.07 -1.09
N GLU A 75 -2.81 -1.18 -0.31
CA GLU A 75 -2.75 0.25 -0.63
C GLU A 75 -1.47 0.55 -1.41
N LEU A 76 -1.60 1.32 -2.49
CA LEU A 76 -0.52 1.60 -3.44
C LEU A 76 0.01 3.01 -3.24
N HIS A 77 1.33 3.13 -3.04
CA HIS A 77 2.00 4.41 -2.80
C HIS A 77 3.31 4.54 -3.57
N PHE A 78 3.75 5.79 -3.77
CA PHE A 78 5.13 6.09 -4.13
C PHE A 78 5.98 6.24 -2.88
N ASN A 79 7.26 5.91 -3.04
CA ASN A 79 8.29 6.23 -2.06
C ASN A 79 8.94 7.55 -2.46
N ALA A 80 8.73 8.60 -1.68
CA ALA A 80 9.40 9.88 -1.88
C ALA A 80 10.60 9.99 -0.96
N ALA A 81 11.75 10.37 -1.50
CA ALA A 81 12.97 10.65 -0.76
C ALA A 81 13.57 11.98 -1.19
N ALA A 82 14.29 12.65 -0.29
CA ALA A 82 15.02 13.87 -0.61
C ALA A 82 16.24 13.60 -1.52
N SER A 83 16.77 12.38 -1.53
CA SER A 83 17.89 11.98 -2.37
C SER A 83 17.41 11.37 -3.69
N GLU A 84 17.88 11.89 -4.81
CA GLU A 84 17.64 11.35 -6.15
C GLU A 84 18.21 9.93 -6.35
N GLN A 85 19.17 9.53 -5.52
CA GLN A 85 19.77 8.20 -5.53
C GLN A 85 18.89 7.15 -4.82
N ALA A 86 17.88 7.59 -4.06
CA ALA A 86 16.99 6.68 -3.36
C ALA A 86 16.07 5.97 -4.35
N ASN A 87 16.24 4.66 -4.47
CA ASN A 87 15.40 3.81 -5.30
C ASN A 87 15.03 2.53 -4.56
N GLY A 88 14.05 1.80 -5.09
CA GLY A 88 13.61 0.51 -4.57
C GLY A 88 12.16 0.52 -4.10
N CYS A 89 11.72 -0.64 -3.65
CA CYS A 89 10.35 -0.87 -3.18
C CYS A 89 10.36 -1.46 -1.75
N GLU A 90 9.28 -1.24 -1.03
CA GLU A 90 9.08 -1.78 0.31
C GLU A 90 7.61 -2.13 0.52
N CYS A 91 7.33 -3.09 1.39
CA CYS A 91 5.99 -3.40 1.87
C CYS A 91 5.88 -3.12 3.35
N LEU A 92 4.74 -2.59 3.78
CA LEU A 92 4.36 -2.46 5.18
C LEU A 92 3.25 -3.44 5.49
N VAL A 93 3.39 -4.18 6.58
CA VAL A 93 2.39 -5.14 7.04
C VAL A 93 2.08 -4.91 8.51
N TYR A 94 0.87 -5.27 8.92
CA TYR A 94 0.51 -5.18 10.33
C TYR A 94 1.31 -6.19 11.16
N TYR A 95 1.79 -5.73 12.33
CA TYR A 95 2.57 -6.55 13.24
C TYR A 95 1.84 -7.84 13.61
N GLY A 96 2.54 -8.97 13.54
CA GLY A 96 1.97 -10.28 13.87
C GLY A 96 1.10 -10.91 12.79
N ASN A 97 0.83 -10.22 11.66
CA ASN A 97 0.11 -10.82 10.55
C ASN A 97 1.06 -11.63 9.65
N ASN A 98 1.30 -12.90 10.03
CA ASN A 98 2.22 -13.78 9.31
C ASN A 98 1.79 -14.05 7.87
N LYS A 99 0.49 -14.13 7.59
CA LYS A 99 -0.02 -14.33 6.22
C LYS A 99 0.27 -13.13 5.33
N ALA A 100 0.04 -11.92 5.84
CA ALA A 100 0.39 -10.71 5.10
C ALA A 100 1.91 -10.60 4.88
N LYS A 101 2.70 -11.03 5.85
CA LYS A 101 4.17 -11.06 5.76
C LYS A 101 4.65 -12.02 4.66
N GLU A 102 4.12 -13.24 4.62
CA GLU A 102 4.44 -14.22 3.58
C GLU A 102 4.06 -13.69 2.19
N LEU A 103 2.85 -13.15 2.04
CA LEU A 103 2.38 -12.58 0.78
C LEU A 103 3.25 -11.40 0.32
N ALA A 104 3.59 -10.49 1.23
CA ALA A 104 4.45 -9.36 0.94
C ALA A 104 5.85 -9.79 0.50
N THR A 105 6.41 -10.81 1.15
CA THR A 105 7.72 -11.37 0.80
C THR A 105 7.71 -11.96 -0.62
N ASP A 106 6.69 -12.77 -0.97
CA ASP A 106 6.54 -13.34 -2.31
C ASP A 106 6.32 -12.24 -3.37
N PHE A 107 5.48 -11.25 -3.07
CA PHE A 107 5.23 -10.13 -3.98
C PHE A 107 6.51 -9.33 -4.27
N MET A 108 7.28 -9.01 -3.24
CA MET A 108 8.55 -8.28 -3.38
C MET A 108 9.58 -9.07 -4.17
N ALA A 109 9.70 -10.39 -3.93
CA ALA A 109 10.59 -11.26 -4.69
C ALA A 109 10.22 -11.30 -6.18
N ARG A 110 8.93 -11.33 -6.51
CA ARG A 110 8.43 -11.26 -7.89
C ARG A 110 8.74 -9.94 -8.57
N LEU A 111 8.57 -8.81 -7.86
CA LEU A 111 8.96 -7.49 -8.38
C LEU A 111 10.46 -7.43 -8.67
N GLN A 112 11.29 -7.93 -7.77
CA GLN A 112 12.73 -8.00 -7.96
C GLN A 112 13.10 -8.84 -9.17
N ASN A 113 12.55 -10.05 -9.28
CA ASN A 113 12.87 -10.98 -10.35
C ASN A 113 12.41 -10.47 -11.72
N LYS A 114 11.24 -9.81 -11.77
CA LYS A 114 10.67 -9.39 -13.06
C LYS A 114 11.19 -8.03 -13.53
N PHE A 115 11.41 -7.10 -12.62
CA PHE A 115 11.72 -5.70 -12.95
C PHE A 115 13.11 -5.26 -12.48
N GLY A 116 13.88 -6.13 -11.81
CA GLY A 116 15.15 -5.75 -11.21
C GLY A 116 14.98 -4.73 -10.06
N SER A 117 13.77 -4.61 -9.50
CA SER A 117 13.49 -3.65 -8.44
C SER A 117 14.38 -3.91 -7.24
N LYS A 118 15.12 -2.90 -6.79
CA LYS A 118 15.92 -3.00 -5.57
C LYS A 118 14.99 -3.13 -4.38
N ILE A 119 15.11 -4.21 -3.64
CA ILE A 119 14.48 -4.36 -2.33
C ILE A 119 15.40 -3.69 -1.33
N ARG A 120 14.89 -2.75 -0.54
CA ARG A 120 15.66 -1.82 0.31
C ARG A 120 16.36 -2.53 1.44
N THR A 121 16.74 -3.55 1.61
CA THR A 121 17.45 -4.45 2.53
C THR A 121 16.58 -5.65 2.91
N LYS A 122 17.23 -6.79 3.14
CA LYS A 122 16.49 -7.98 3.60
C LYS A 122 15.77 -7.73 4.94
N GLU A 123 16.31 -6.86 5.76
CA GLU A 123 15.78 -6.49 7.07
C GLU A 123 14.69 -5.40 6.99
N ASN A 124 14.74 -4.54 5.94
CA ASN A 124 13.79 -3.45 5.71
C ASN A 124 12.79 -3.75 4.59
N THR A 125 12.76 -4.97 4.09
CA THR A 125 11.83 -5.37 3.03
C THR A 125 10.39 -5.37 3.54
N LEU A 126 10.22 -5.69 4.82
CA LEU A 126 8.96 -5.73 5.52
C LEU A 126 9.08 -4.87 6.78
N LYS A 127 8.34 -3.77 6.82
CA LYS A 127 8.17 -2.99 8.04
C LYS A 127 6.88 -3.44 8.72
N GLU A 128 7.01 -3.95 9.93
CA GLU A 128 5.86 -4.27 10.76
C GLU A 128 5.38 -3.02 11.49
N ILE A 129 4.10 -2.70 11.35
CA ILE A 129 3.46 -1.58 12.03
C ILE A 129 2.69 -2.13 13.23
N LYS A 130 3.04 -1.66 14.41
CA LYS A 130 2.30 -1.93 15.64
C LYS A 130 1.58 -0.68 16.10
N VAL A 131 0.29 -0.79 16.35
CA VAL A 131 -0.50 0.30 16.94
C VAL A 131 -0.51 0.13 18.46
N VAL A 132 0.03 1.13 19.16
CA VAL A 132 0.02 1.17 20.64
C VAL A 132 -0.61 2.49 21.07
N ASN A 133 -1.68 2.40 21.88
CA ASN A 133 -2.42 3.58 22.37
C ASN A 133 -2.87 4.54 21.25
N GLY A 134 -3.34 3.98 20.11
CA GLY A 134 -3.78 4.76 18.96
C GLY A 134 -2.67 5.44 18.15
N LYS A 135 -1.41 5.16 18.47
CA LYS A 135 -0.25 5.64 17.69
C LYS A 135 0.40 4.48 16.94
N GLU A 136 0.68 4.70 15.67
CA GLU A 136 1.47 3.76 14.88
C GLU A 136 2.94 3.82 15.32
N LEU A 137 3.47 2.68 15.73
CA LEU A 137 4.90 2.51 16.01
C LEU A 137 5.47 1.55 14.99
N THR A 138 6.42 2.01 14.20
CA THR A 138 7.25 1.11 13.41
C THR A 138 8.30 0.46 14.31
N THR A 139 8.46 -0.86 14.23
CA THR A 139 9.39 -1.62 15.08
C THR A 139 10.86 -1.39 14.74
N GLU A 140 11.17 -0.55 13.76
CA GLU A 140 12.53 -0.13 13.46
C GLU A 140 12.73 1.38 13.59
N LYS A 141 13.80 1.72 14.31
CA LYS A 141 14.28 3.09 14.44
C LYS A 141 14.81 3.59 13.10
N LYS A 142 14.20 4.69 12.64
CA LYS A 142 14.73 5.66 11.66
C LYS A 142 15.02 5.17 10.24
N GLU A 143 14.17 5.53 9.36
CA GLU A 143 14.33 6.59 8.36
C GLU A 143 13.01 6.75 7.64
N THR A 144 12.43 7.92 7.80
CA THR A 144 11.15 8.30 7.23
C THR A 144 11.28 8.50 5.72
N THR A 145 11.17 7.45 4.99
CA THR A 145 10.84 7.51 3.57
C THR A 145 9.51 6.81 3.39
N ARG A 146 8.48 7.62 3.22
CA ARG A 146 7.09 7.18 3.12
C ARG A 146 6.82 6.62 1.73
N GLY A 147 6.72 5.33 1.64
CA GLY A 147 6.05 4.65 0.54
C GLY A 147 5.40 3.44 1.13
N LEU A 148 4.09 3.44 1.15
CA LEU A 148 3.32 2.45 1.89
C LEU A 148 2.60 1.53 0.91
N ILE A 149 2.93 0.24 0.92
CA ILE A 149 2.01 -0.80 0.49
C ILE A 149 1.49 -1.45 1.76
N LEU A 150 0.27 -1.11 2.17
CA LEU A 150 -0.37 -1.73 3.31
C LEU A 150 -1.06 -3.02 2.85
N ILE A 151 -0.55 -4.17 3.27
CA ILE A 151 -1.22 -5.45 3.05
C ILE A 151 -1.93 -5.83 4.33
N GLN A 152 -3.24 -5.81 4.31
CA GLN A 152 -4.07 -6.19 5.45
C GLN A 152 -4.88 -7.44 5.10
N ASP A 153 -4.84 -8.45 5.97
CA ASP A 153 -5.74 -9.59 5.90
C ASP A 153 -7.12 -9.17 6.42
N SER A 154 -8.15 -9.33 5.59
CA SER A 154 -9.53 -8.95 5.95
C SER A 154 -10.15 -9.82 7.06
N LYS A 155 -9.49 -10.90 7.47
CA LYS A 155 -10.03 -11.89 8.44
C LYS A 155 -9.59 -11.71 9.89
N THR A 156 -8.76 -10.75 10.22
CA THR A 156 -8.38 -10.49 11.61
C THR A 156 -9.38 -9.54 12.28
N ARG A 157 -10.62 -10.01 12.41
CA ARG A 157 -11.58 -9.48 13.36
C ARG A 157 -11.79 -10.52 14.45
N GLY A 158 -11.11 -10.37 15.54
CA GLY A 158 -11.42 -10.90 16.83
C GLY A 158 -11.62 -9.74 17.77
#